data_2a73d236a89ffdfaac9f2d54f9cb5296
#
_entry.id   2a73d236a89ffdfaac9f2d54f9cb5296
#
_cell.length_a   1.000
_cell.length_b   1.000
_cell.length_c   1.000
_cell.angle_alpha   90.00
_cell.angle_beta   90.00
_cell.angle_gamma   90.00
#
_symmetry.space_group_name_H-M   'P 1'
#
loop_
_entity.id
_entity.type
_entity.pdbx_description
1 polymer ?
#
loop_
_entity_poly.entity_id
_entity_poly.type
_entity_poly.pdbx_seq_one_letter_code
_entity_poly.pdbx_strand_id
1 'polypeptide(L)'
;MSSETYLSSDDSALFRKVLRRYSGESCLEIGAGNGGGLIELSRGFEMAVGTDLQPPSDSSWRRDSVELVLADSAGCFREGSFDLVAFNPPYVPSDRLTDRAVDGGKEGEEVMMRFLTDAMRVSKRGGEIVVLLSSENPLAPIERLCQQNGFSVRLLETKRLFYETLTVYEVSRNGNARS
;
A
#
# COMPACT_ATOMS: atom_id res chain seq x y z
N MET A 1 21.80 -3.49 -17.23
CA MET A 1 20.78 -3.91 -16.25
C MET A 1 20.66 -2.76 -15.28
N SER A 2 19.55 -2.02 -15.35
CA SER A 2 19.38 -0.74 -14.71
C SER A 2 19.19 -0.89 -13.19
N SER A 3 19.73 0.04 -12.42
CA SER A 3 19.55 0.15 -10.96
C SER A 3 18.09 0.22 -10.52
N GLU A 4 17.20 0.68 -11.39
CA GLU A 4 15.75 0.82 -11.17
C GLU A 4 15.03 -0.53 -10.97
N THR A 5 15.43 -1.58 -11.73
CA THR A 5 14.83 -2.93 -11.58
C THR A 5 15.22 -3.59 -10.24
N TYR A 6 16.34 -3.20 -9.65
CA TYR A 6 16.81 -3.76 -8.37
C TYR A 6 16.07 -3.12 -7.17
N LEU A 7 15.82 -1.82 -7.21
CA LEU A 7 15.09 -1.09 -6.16
C LEU A 7 13.64 -1.57 -6.05
N SER A 8 12.94 -1.71 -7.18
CA SER A 8 11.55 -2.20 -7.20
C SER A 8 11.39 -3.64 -6.67
N SER A 9 12.46 -4.45 -6.68
CA SER A 9 12.43 -5.81 -6.13
C SER A 9 12.58 -5.86 -4.61
N ASP A 10 13.29 -4.89 -4.01
CA ASP A 10 13.59 -4.86 -2.58
C ASP A 10 12.42 -4.32 -1.76
N ASP A 11 11.76 -3.26 -2.21
CA ASP A 11 10.55 -2.72 -1.61
C ASP A 11 9.40 -3.73 -1.67
N SER A 12 9.17 -4.30 -2.85
CA SER A 12 8.15 -5.34 -3.04
C SER A 12 8.41 -6.58 -2.16
N ALA A 13 9.67 -6.98 -1.98
CA ALA A 13 10.01 -8.11 -1.12
C ALA A 13 9.76 -7.80 0.37
N LEU A 14 10.12 -6.60 0.84
CA LEU A 14 9.86 -6.16 2.19
C LEU A 14 8.35 -6.07 2.47
N PHE A 15 7.61 -5.45 1.55
CA PHE A 15 6.17 -5.28 1.68
C PHE A 15 5.47 -6.63 1.76
N ARG A 16 5.70 -7.54 0.81
CA ARG A 16 5.14 -8.90 0.83
C ARG A 16 5.47 -9.67 2.10
N LYS A 17 6.68 -9.54 2.64
CA LYS A 17 7.07 -10.16 3.93
C LYS A 17 6.16 -9.71 5.07
N VAL A 18 5.80 -8.43 5.11
CA VAL A 18 4.91 -7.89 6.14
C VAL A 18 3.48 -8.32 5.90
N LEU A 19 2.99 -8.27 4.65
CA LEU A 19 1.62 -8.67 4.31
C LEU A 19 1.26 -10.10 4.72
N ARG A 20 2.23 -11.03 4.71
CA ARG A 20 2.04 -12.43 5.19
C ARG A 20 1.61 -12.57 6.65
N ARG A 21 1.73 -11.53 7.45
CA ARG A 21 1.37 -11.55 8.87
C ARG A 21 -0.11 -11.30 9.13
N TYR A 22 -0.85 -10.93 8.08
CA TYR A 22 -2.24 -10.54 8.15
C TYR A 22 -3.15 -11.62 7.57
N SER A 23 -4.33 -11.73 8.18
CA SER A 23 -5.40 -12.64 7.72
C SER A 23 -6.76 -12.07 8.12
N GLY A 24 -7.80 -12.46 7.40
CA GLY A 24 -9.16 -11.98 7.64
C GLY A 24 -10.12 -12.40 6.54
N GLU A 25 -11.27 -11.75 6.49
CA GLU A 25 -12.28 -12.01 5.46
C GLU A 25 -11.92 -11.29 4.15
N SER A 26 -11.57 -10.00 4.22
CA SER A 26 -11.40 -9.17 3.03
C SER A 26 -10.22 -8.22 3.15
N CYS A 27 -9.44 -8.10 2.08
CA CYS A 27 -8.36 -7.11 2.01
C CYS A 27 -8.37 -6.37 0.67
N LEU A 28 -7.75 -5.19 0.68
CA LEU A 28 -7.56 -4.34 -0.49
C LEU A 28 -6.08 -3.98 -0.64
N GLU A 29 -5.54 -4.14 -1.85
CA GLU A 29 -4.26 -3.53 -2.26
C GLU A 29 -4.53 -2.39 -3.23
N ILE A 30 -4.17 -1.15 -2.84
CA ILE A 30 -4.28 0.03 -3.70
C ILE A 30 -2.99 0.17 -4.50
N GLY A 31 -3.08 0.23 -5.83
CA GLY A 31 -1.91 0.23 -6.71
C GLY A 31 -1.26 -1.15 -6.77
N ALA A 32 -2.05 -2.16 -7.14
CA ALA A 32 -1.62 -3.57 -7.11
C ALA A 32 -0.49 -3.92 -8.08
N GLY A 33 -0.23 -3.08 -9.09
CA GLY A 33 0.84 -3.25 -10.05
C GLY A 33 0.78 -4.62 -10.75
N ASN A 34 1.81 -5.42 -10.57
CA ASN A 34 1.89 -6.78 -11.14
C ASN A 34 1.15 -7.85 -10.31
N GLY A 35 0.42 -7.47 -9.25
CA GLY A 35 -0.35 -8.38 -8.41
C GLY A 35 0.46 -9.20 -7.39
N GLY A 36 1.74 -8.90 -7.22
CA GLY A 36 2.60 -9.64 -6.29
C GLY A 36 2.15 -9.56 -4.83
N GLY A 37 1.65 -8.42 -4.40
CA GLY A 37 1.06 -8.23 -3.07
C GLY A 37 -0.27 -8.96 -2.92
N LEU A 38 -1.14 -8.88 -3.94
CA LEU A 38 -2.42 -9.60 -3.96
C LEU A 38 -2.24 -11.11 -3.80
N ILE A 39 -1.23 -11.71 -4.45
CA ILE A 39 -0.91 -13.14 -4.30
C ILE A 39 -0.54 -13.47 -2.86
N GLU A 40 0.20 -12.61 -2.17
CA GLU A 40 0.53 -12.84 -0.76
C GLU A 40 -0.70 -12.67 0.14
N LEU A 41 -1.52 -11.66 -0.10
CA LEU A 41 -2.74 -11.40 0.64
C LEU A 41 -3.77 -12.53 0.47
N SER A 42 -3.91 -13.08 -0.73
CA SER A 42 -4.85 -14.17 -1.01
C SER A 42 -4.57 -15.47 -0.23
N ARG A 43 -3.43 -15.58 0.43
CA ARG A 43 -3.10 -16.73 1.29
C ARG A 43 -3.68 -16.62 2.70
N GLY A 44 -3.94 -15.39 3.13
CA GLY A 44 -4.45 -15.10 4.48
C GLY A 44 -5.88 -14.57 4.50
N PHE A 45 -6.42 -14.18 3.35
CA PHE A 45 -7.75 -13.58 3.25
C PHE A 45 -8.67 -14.42 2.35
N GLU A 46 -9.95 -14.47 2.70
CA GLU A 46 -10.96 -15.16 1.89
C GLU A 46 -11.17 -14.45 0.55
N MET A 47 -11.05 -13.11 0.55
CA MET A 47 -11.15 -12.26 -0.65
C MET A 47 -10.04 -11.20 -0.64
N ALA A 48 -9.21 -11.20 -1.67
CA ALA A 48 -8.20 -10.17 -1.91
C ALA A 48 -8.58 -9.36 -3.15
N VAL A 49 -8.75 -8.06 -2.96
CA VAL A 49 -9.10 -7.13 -4.04
C VAL A 49 -7.92 -6.21 -4.30
N GLY A 50 -7.62 -5.95 -5.56
CA GLY A 50 -6.65 -4.94 -5.97
C GLY A 50 -7.30 -3.82 -6.77
N THR A 51 -6.76 -2.61 -6.65
CA THR A 51 -7.04 -1.54 -7.60
C THR A 51 -5.75 -1.11 -8.30
N ASP A 52 -5.87 -0.79 -9.57
CA ASP A 52 -4.81 -0.17 -10.35
C ASP A 52 -5.41 0.60 -11.52
N LEU A 53 -4.66 1.56 -12.07
CA LEU A 53 -5.07 2.29 -13.29
C LEU A 53 -4.90 1.44 -14.55
N GLN A 54 -4.06 0.43 -14.50
CA GLN A 54 -3.77 -0.48 -15.61
C GLN A 54 -3.82 -1.93 -15.14
N PRO A 55 -4.25 -2.85 -16.01
CA PRO A 55 -4.19 -4.27 -15.68
C PRO A 55 -2.72 -4.72 -15.63
N PRO A 56 -2.40 -5.73 -14.78
CA PRO A 56 -1.09 -6.38 -14.82
C PRO A 56 -0.74 -6.91 -16.21
N SER A 57 0.53 -6.90 -16.54
CA SER A 57 1.04 -7.29 -17.86
C SER A 57 0.81 -8.76 -18.21
N ASP A 58 0.60 -9.61 -17.20
CA ASP A 58 0.34 -11.05 -17.37
C ASP A 58 -0.81 -11.51 -16.44
N SER A 59 -1.10 -12.80 -16.47
CA SER A 59 -2.19 -13.40 -15.68
C SER A 59 -1.69 -14.19 -14.46
N SER A 60 -0.43 -14.05 -14.07
CA SER A 60 0.19 -14.79 -12.95
C SER A 60 -0.47 -14.49 -11.59
N TRP A 61 -1.10 -13.33 -11.45
CA TRP A 61 -1.82 -12.89 -10.26
C TRP A 61 -3.20 -13.56 -10.08
N ARG A 62 -3.80 -14.13 -11.15
CA ARG A 62 -5.15 -14.69 -11.11
C ARG A 62 -5.26 -15.86 -10.14
N ARG A 63 -6.21 -15.78 -9.22
CA ARG A 63 -6.62 -16.83 -8.27
C ARG A 63 -8.13 -16.69 -8.06
N ASP A 64 -8.79 -17.74 -7.60
CA ASP A 64 -10.24 -17.72 -7.35
C ASP A 64 -10.65 -16.72 -6.27
N SER A 65 -9.74 -16.43 -5.32
CA SER A 65 -9.95 -15.46 -4.23
C SER A 65 -9.41 -14.06 -4.52
N VAL A 66 -8.97 -13.78 -5.76
CA VAL A 66 -8.35 -12.50 -6.14
C VAL A 66 -9.17 -11.81 -7.22
N GLU A 67 -9.54 -10.57 -6.94
CA GLU A 67 -10.23 -9.68 -7.88
C GLU A 67 -9.38 -8.44 -8.15
N LEU A 68 -9.41 -7.96 -9.38
CA LEU A 68 -8.78 -6.70 -9.77
C LEU A 68 -9.80 -5.75 -10.38
N VAL A 69 -9.84 -4.54 -9.84
CA VAL A 69 -10.71 -3.46 -10.28
C VAL A 69 -9.86 -2.37 -10.92
N LEU A 70 -10.12 -2.01 -12.17
CA LEU A 70 -9.46 -0.87 -12.80
C LEU A 70 -10.07 0.42 -12.25
N ALA A 71 -9.38 1.03 -11.30
CA ALA A 71 -9.83 2.23 -10.61
C ALA A 71 -8.64 3.04 -10.09
N ASP A 72 -8.86 4.35 -9.93
CA ASP A 72 -7.92 5.22 -9.25
C ASP A 72 -8.19 5.19 -7.75
N SER A 73 -7.22 4.68 -6.98
CA SER A 73 -7.32 4.50 -5.52
C SER A 73 -8.50 3.59 -5.12
N ALA A 74 -9.14 3.87 -3.98
CA ALA A 74 -10.25 3.08 -3.44
C ALA A 74 -11.61 3.80 -3.47
N GLY A 75 -11.74 4.84 -4.30
CA GLY A 75 -12.97 5.64 -4.40
C GLY A 75 -14.23 4.86 -4.81
N CYS A 76 -14.08 3.73 -5.50
CA CYS A 76 -15.18 2.87 -5.94
C CYS A 76 -15.77 1.99 -4.83
N PHE A 77 -15.13 1.85 -3.67
CA PHE A 77 -15.60 1.01 -2.58
C PHE A 77 -16.35 1.81 -1.50
N ARG A 78 -17.23 1.13 -0.78
CA ARG A 78 -17.97 1.67 0.36
C ARG A 78 -17.04 1.84 1.56
N GLU A 79 -17.45 2.71 2.49
CA GLU A 79 -16.80 2.83 3.79
C GLU A 79 -16.84 1.49 4.56
N GLY A 80 -15.77 1.19 5.30
CA GLY A 80 -15.70 0.06 6.18
C GLY A 80 -15.84 -1.31 5.50
N SER A 81 -15.28 -1.48 4.30
CA SER A 81 -15.39 -2.70 3.51
C SER A 81 -14.31 -3.73 3.80
N PHE A 82 -13.12 -3.33 4.25
CA PHE A 82 -11.95 -4.21 4.30
C PHE A 82 -11.38 -4.34 5.71
N ASP A 83 -10.93 -5.56 6.05
CA ASP A 83 -10.21 -5.84 7.30
C ASP A 83 -8.77 -5.34 7.23
N LEU A 84 -8.18 -5.39 6.02
CA LEU A 84 -6.85 -4.84 5.73
C LEU A 84 -6.90 -4.00 4.46
N VAL A 85 -6.26 -2.83 4.50
CA VAL A 85 -5.92 -2.06 3.30
C VAL A 85 -4.42 -1.93 3.22
N ALA A 86 -3.82 -2.24 2.08
CA ALA A 86 -2.38 -2.20 1.89
C ALA A 86 -2.02 -1.38 0.66
N PHE A 87 -0.90 -0.63 0.70
CA PHE A 87 -0.39 0.06 -0.47
C PHE A 87 1.10 0.38 -0.36
N ASN A 88 1.74 0.37 -1.53
CA ASN A 88 3.10 0.82 -1.75
C ASN A 88 3.03 1.96 -2.77
N PRO A 89 2.92 3.23 -2.34
CA PRO A 89 2.72 4.35 -3.26
C PRO A 89 3.98 4.63 -4.07
N PRO A 90 3.85 5.25 -5.25
CA PRO A 90 5.01 5.76 -5.98
C PRO A 90 5.70 6.85 -5.16
N TYR A 91 6.98 6.66 -4.81
CA TYR A 91 7.75 7.54 -3.94
C TYR A 91 9.02 8.12 -4.56
N VAL A 92 9.30 7.78 -5.80
CA VAL A 92 10.48 8.31 -6.51
C VAL A 92 10.12 9.58 -7.26
N PRO A 93 10.77 10.74 -6.97
CA PRO A 93 10.64 11.92 -7.81
C PRO A 93 11.18 11.60 -9.20
N SER A 94 10.36 11.68 -10.24
CA SER A 94 10.88 11.57 -11.60
C SER A 94 11.10 12.95 -12.20
N ASP A 95 12.36 13.31 -12.48
CA ASP A 95 12.71 14.41 -13.38
C ASP A 95 12.43 14.05 -14.86
N ARG A 96 11.84 12.90 -15.11
CA ARG A 96 11.57 12.37 -16.46
C ARG A 96 10.09 12.15 -16.66
N LEU A 97 9.49 12.97 -17.48
CA LEU A 97 8.08 13.00 -17.92
C LEU A 97 7.55 11.71 -18.61
N THR A 98 8.13 10.55 -18.41
CA THR A 98 7.84 9.36 -19.24
C THR A 98 7.21 8.17 -18.53
N ASP A 99 7.14 8.14 -17.18
CA ASP A 99 6.50 6.99 -16.50
C ASP A 99 5.68 7.43 -15.29
N ARG A 100 4.39 7.59 -15.49
CA ARG A 100 3.41 7.93 -14.42
C ARG A 100 3.38 6.92 -13.25
N ALA A 101 3.92 5.73 -13.45
CA ALA A 101 3.96 4.68 -12.43
C ALA A 101 5.03 4.90 -11.35
N VAL A 102 5.95 5.85 -11.55
CA VAL A 102 7.13 6.10 -10.68
C VAL A 102 7.25 7.56 -10.27
N ASP A 103 6.29 8.41 -10.64
CA ASP A 103 6.35 9.85 -10.43
C ASP A 103 5.94 10.21 -8.99
N GLY A 104 6.95 10.33 -8.12
CA GLY A 104 6.79 10.57 -6.68
C GLY A 104 7.11 12.00 -6.19
N GLY A 105 7.24 13.01 -7.07
CA GLY A 105 7.46 14.40 -6.69
C GLY A 105 6.30 14.98 -5.84
N LYS A 106 5.95 16.26 -6.02
CA LYS A 106 4.75 16.83 -5.37
C LYS A 106 3.50 16.02 -5.68
N GLU A 107 3.40 15.47 -6.90
CA GLU A 107 2.31 14.59 -7.31
C GLU A 107 2.33 13.26 -6.53
N GLY A 108 3.50 12.72 -6.18
CA GLY A 108 3.61 11.49 -5.38
C GLY A 108 3.18 11.66 -3.94
N GLU A 109 3.45 12.82 -3.31
CA GLU A 109 2.93 13.15 -1.99
C GLU A 109 1.40 13.26 -2.03
N GLU A 110 0.83 13.89 -3.05
CA GLU A 110 -0.62 14.00 -3.24
C GLU A 110 -1.26 12.63 -3.47
N VAL A 111 -0.65 11.76 -4.27
CA VAL A 111 -1.12 10.38 -4.50
C VAL A 111 -1.09 9.59 -3.20
N MET A 112 -0.01 9.65 -2.44
CA MET A 112 0.14 8.96 -1.17
C MET A 112 -0.91 9.43 -0.15
N MET A 113 -1.13 10.74 -0.01
CA MET A 113 -2.12 11.31 0.90
C MET A 113 -3.55 10.92 0.50
N ARG A 114 -3.84 10.84 -0.80
CA ARG A 114 -5.12 10.36 -1.31
C ARG A 114 -5.32 8.87 -1.01
N PHE A 115 -4.31 8.03 -1.27
CA PHE A 115 -4.37 6.61 -0.93
C PHE A 115 -4.62 6.38 0.55
N LEU A 116 -3.93 7.13 1.40
CA LEU A 116 -4.10 7.06 2.85
C LEU A 116 -5.51 7.50 3.29
N THR A 117 -6.03 8.59 2.71
CA THR A 117 -7.39 9.07 2.98
C THR A 117 -8.45 8.03 2.60
N ASP A 118 -8.33 7.48 1.39
CA ASP A 118 -9.22 6.43 0.92
C ASP A 118 -9.08 5.14 1.76
N ALA A 119 -7.86 4.73 2.10
CA ALA A 119 -7.60 3.58 2.96
C ALA A 119 -8.28 3.72 4.33
N MET A 120 -8.17 4.90 4.97
CA MET A 120 -8.86 5.18 6.24
C MET A 120 -10.37 5.10 6.12
N ARG A 121 -10.93 5.54 4.99
CA ARG A 121 -12.38 5.50 4.73
C ARG A 121 -12.88 4.07 4.53
N VAL A 122 -12.18 3.27 3.70
CA VAL A 122 -12.65 1.93 3.33
C VAL A 122 -12.27 0.85 4.33
N SER A 123 -11.36 1.12 5.29
CA SER A 123 -11.04 0.19 6.36
C SER A 123 -12.21 0.03 7.33
N LYS A 124 -12.50 -1.22 7.74
CA LYS A 124 -13.46 -1.54 8.82
C LYS A 124 -13.05 -0.88 10.13
N ARG A 125 -13.96 -0.77 11.09
CA ARG A 125 -13.70 -0.14 12.39
C ARG A 125 -12.56 -0.80 13.18
N GLY A 126 -12.36 -2.11 13.01
CA GLY A 126 -11.25 -2.88 13.58
C GLY A 126 -10.15 -3.21 12.56
N GLY A 127 -10.26 -2.66 11.36
CA GLY A 127 -9.33 -2.93 10.27
C GLY A 127 -8.01 -2.18 10.44
N GLU A 128 -7.02 -2.64 9.70
CA GLU A 128 -5.65 -2.14 9.71
C GLU A 128 -5.27 -1.64 8.32
N ILE A 129 -4.35 -0.69 8.29
CA ILE A 129 -3.79 -0.18 7.04
C ILE A 129 -2.28 -0.42 7.08
N VAL A 130 -1.72 -0.97 6.03
CA VAL A 130 -0.27 -1.22 5.92
C VAL A 130 0.28 -0.41 4.74
N VAL A 131 1.24 0.45 5.03
CA VAL A 131 1.88 1.29 4.02
C VAL A 131 3.40 1.14 4.06
N LEU A 132 4.01 1.00 2.88
CA LEU A 132 5.46 1.09 2.74
C LEU A 132 5.84 2.50 2.33
N LEU A 133 6.85 3.06 3.00
CA LEU A 133 7.41 4.38 2.73
C LEU A 133 8.93 4.29 2.57
N SER A 134 9.47 5.15 1.73
CA SER A 134 10.90 5.44 1.68
C SER A 134 11.26 6.56 2.67
N SER A 135 12.53 6.62 3.09
CA SER A 135 13.06 7.74 3.89
C SER A 135 12.95 9.11 3.18
N GLU A 136 12.68 9.12 1.89
CA GLU A 136 12.42 10.34 1.11
C GLU A 136 11.00 10.86 1.28
N ASN A 137 10.07 10.03 1.76
CA ASN A 137 8.71 10.45 2.06
C ASN A 137 8.65 11.14 3.43
N PRO A 138 8.11 12.36 3.53
CA PRO A 138 7.97 13.04 4.81
C PRO A 138 6.91 12.35 5.68
N LEU A 139 7.31 11.75 6.80
CA LEU A 139 6.40 11.05 7.72
C LEU A 139 5.46 12.01 8.46
N ALA A 140 5.90 13.23 8.76
CA ALA A 140 5.12 14.17 9.55
C ALA A 140 3.76 14.58 8.96
N PRO A 141 3.57 14.79 7.64
CA PRO A 141 2.25 14.99 7.05
C PRO A 141 1.33 13.78 7.22
N ILE A 142 1.88 12.57 7.07
CA ILE A 142 1.15 11.31 7.24
C ILE A 142 0.64 11.16 8.67
N GLU A 143 1.51 11.36 9.66
CA GLU A 143 1.14 11.31 11.08
C GLU A 143 0.07 12.33 11.44
N ARG A 144 0.19 13.57 10.92
CA ARG A 144 -0.83 14.60 11.13
C ARG A 144 -2.18 14.21 10.55
N LEU A 145 -2.21 13.71 9.32
CA LEU A 145 -3.46 13.28 8.69
C LEU A 145 -4.10 12.13 9.48
N CYS A 146 -3.31 11.14 9.88
CA CYS A 146 -3.75 10.02 10.70
C CYS A 146 -4.37 10.52 12.04
N GLN A 147 -3.63 11.37 12.75
CA GLN A 147 -4.06 11.90 14.04
C GLN A 147 -5.36 12.70 13.93
N GLN A 148 -5.50 13.55 12.91
CA GLN A 148 -6.72 14.34 12.65
C GLN A 148 -7.94 13.46 12.37
N ASN A 149 -7.74 12.25 11.85
CA ASN A 149 -8.80 11.28 11.56
C ASN A 149 -8.96 10.19 12.63
N GLY A 150 -8.29 10.32 13.78
CA GLY A 150 -8.40 9.37 14.88
C GLY A 150 -7.65 8.06 14.66
N PHE A 151 -6.56 8.10 13.89
CA PHE A 151 -5.66 6.97 13.65
C PHE A 151 -4.29 7.24 14.28
N SER A 152 -3.57 6.16 14.57
CA SER A 152 -2.16 6.15 14.99
C SER A 152 -1.30 5.41 13.99
N VAL A 153 -0.04 5.78 13.95
CA VAL A 153 0.98 5.18 13.06
C VAL A 153 1.98 4.40 13.91
N ARG A 154 2.25 3.15 13.54
CA ARG A 154 3.20 2.26 14.22
C ARG A 154 4.18 1.68 13.23
N LEU A 155 5.48 1.75 13.50
CA LEU A 155 6.52 1.11 12.71
C LEU A 155 6.45 -0.40 12.88
N LEU A 156 6.46 -1.15 11.76
CA LEU A 156 6.46 -2.61 11.75
C LEU A 156 7.80 -3.21 11.38
N GLU A 157 8.40 -2.72 10.30
CA GLU A 157 9.61 -3.30 9.74
C GLU A 157 10.41 -2.23 9.01
N THR A 158 11.73 -2.32 9.04
CA THR A 158 12.64 -1.39 8.34
C THR A 158 13.72 -2.18 7.60
N LYS A 159 14.04 -1.75 6.38
CA LYS A 159 15.15 -2.26 5.59
C LYS A 159 16.02 -1.10 5.13
N ARG A 160 17.30 -1.09 5.53
CA ARG A 160 18.28 -0.12 5.04
C ARG A 160 18.83 -0.57 3.69
N LEU A 161 18.77 0.31 2.73
CA LEU A 161 19.43 0.19 1.43
C LEU A 161 20.59 1.18 1.38
N PHE A 162 21.36 1.16 0.27
CA PHE A 162 22.55 2.00 0.17
C PHE A 162 22.20 3.50 0.11
N TYR A 163 21.10 3.86 -0.58
CA TYR A 163 20.71 5.26 -0.76
C TYR A 163 19.46 5.68 0.03
N GLU A 164 18.68 4.73 0.54
CA GLU A 164 17.44 4.99 1.26
C GLU A 164 17.16 3.97 2.35
N THR A 165 16.18 4.28 3.17
CA THR A 165 15.61 3.34 4.14
C THR A 165 14.15 3.13 3.83
N LEU A 166 13.77 1.87 3.58
CA LEU A 166 12.39 1.46 3.40
C LEU A 166 11.78 1.11 4.75
N THR A 167 10.62 1.62 5.04
CA THR A 167 9.92 1.34 6.30
C THR A 167 8.46 1.01 6.04
N VAL A 168 7.98 -0.09 6.62
CA VAL A 168 6.58 -0.46 6.60
C VAL A 168 5.94 0.02 7.90
N TYR A 169 4.87 0.76 7.78
CA TYR A 169 4.05 1.25 8.88
C TYR A 169 2.68 0.60 8.87
N GLU A 170 2.14 0.42 10.07
CA GLU A 170 0.73 0.12 10.28
C GLU A 170 0.03 1.38 10.74
N VAL A 171 -1.13 1.63 10.16
CA VAL A 171 -2.03 2.71 10.55
C VAL A 171 -3.33 2.06 11.02
N SER A 172 -3.73 2.34 12.27
CA SER A 172 -4.92 1.76 12.87
C SER A 172 -5.70 2.81 13.68
N ARG A 173 -7.01 2.61 13.86
CA ARG A 173 -7.82 3.52 14.68
C ARG A 173 -7.35 3.51 16.14
N ASN A 174 -7.35 4.68 16.76
CA ASN A 174 -7.02 4.81 18.17
C ASN A 174 -7.95 3.93 19.03
N GLY A 175 -7.35 3.11 19.89
CA GLY A 175 -8.07 2.13 20.71
C GLY A 175 -8.08 0.70 20.17
N ASN A 176 -7.54 0.44 18.98
CA ASN A 176 -7.43 -0.88 18.39
C ASN A 176 -5.99 -1.48 18.47
N ALA A 177 -5.15 -0.99 19.38
CA ALA A 177 -3.81 -1.58 19.54
C ALA A 177 -3.95 -3.09 19.82
N ARG A 178 -3.45 -3.95 18.93
CA ARG A 178 -3.24 -5.37 19.23
C ARG A 178 -2.29 -5.44 20.42
N SER A 179 -2.79 -5.99 21.53
CA SER A 179 -2.00 -6.32 22.71
C SER A 179 -1.01 -7.46 22.43
#